data_42de43d0689a6cc2d896d4d514460b53
#
_entry.id   42de43d0689a6cc2d896d4d514460b53
#
_cell.length_a   1.000
_cell.length_b   1.000
_cell.length_c   1.000
_cell.angle_alpha   90.00
_cell.angle_beta   90.00
_cell.angle_gamma   90.00
#
_symmetry.space_group_name_H-M   'P 1'
#
loop_
_entity.id
_entity.type
_entity.pdbx_description
1 polymer ?
#
loop_
_entity_poly.entity_id
_entity_poly.type
_entity_poly.pdbx_seq_one_letter_code
_entity_poly.pdbx_strand_id
1 'polypeptide(L)'
;MEEKIITITNEMAEVLNIAQLKKLQEVLVKAFSTEEPERKPTNHEYLRLFLEAKSIEGCSPRTLQYYEVTVQHLFAAVNLPVRKMTTERMREYLSDYQQRRNCSKATIDNIRRNISSFFSWLEEEDHILKSPMRRIHKIKTKKTVKEVISDEDIEKLRDSCTTLRDLAMIDLLYSTGIRVGELVRLNIEDVNFESRECVVFGKGDKERRVYFDAKTKIHLKNYLESRRDTNRALFVSLLAPYNRLAISGVEIRLRKMGRMLNLKSIHPHKFRRTMATRAIDKGMPIEQVQKILGHSQIDTTMQYAIVNQNNVKMSHQKYIA
;
A
#
# COMPACT_ATOMS: atom_id res chain seq x y z
N MET A 1 25.02 32.69 -35.60
CA MET A 1 23.73 32.02 -35.44
C MET A 1 22.98 31.94 -36.77
N GLU A 2 22.70 33.06 -37.41
CA GLU A 2 22.07 33.14 -38.75
C GLU A 2 22.74 32.30 -39.81
N GLU A 3 24.08 32.35 -39.90
CA GLU A 3 24.85 31.53 -40.84
C GLU A 3 24.56 30.01 -40.72
N LYS A 4 24.42 29.49 -39.53
CA LYS A 4 24.09 28.06 -39.33
C LYS A 4 22.70 27.72 -39.81
N ILE A 5 21.72 28.61 -39.57
CA ILE A 5 20.36 28.44 -40.06
C ILE A 5 20.32 28.45 -41.58
N ILE A 6 21.02 29.39 -42.18
CA ILE A 6 21.14 29.51 -43.64
C ILE A 6 21.79 28.28 -44.23
N THR A 7 22.91 27.81 -43.65
CA THR A 7 23.62 26.60 -44.12
C THR A 7 22.70 25.38 -44.10
N ILE A 8 22.05 25.13 -42.96
CA ILE A 8 21.11 23.98 -42.82
C ILE A 8 19.92 24.10 -43.79
N THR A 9 19.37 25.30 -43.95
CA THR A 9 18.26 25.53 -44.86
C THR A 9 18.65 25.31 -46.33
N ASN A 10 19.83 25.73 -46.70
CA ASN A 10 20.38 25.53 -48.07
C ASN A 10 20.67 24.05 -48.35
N GLU A 11 21.30 23.33 -47.43
CA GLU A 11 21.53 21.89 -47.57
C GLU A 11 20.21 21.09 -47.68
N MET A 12 19.18 21.50 -46.96
CA MET A 12 17.86 20.85 -47.01
C MET A 12 17.00 21.27 -48.22
N ALA A 13 17.40 22.31 -48.96
CA ALA A 13 16.67 22.80 -50.14
C ALA A 13 16.68 21.78 -51.31
N GLU A 14 17.62 20.87 -51.35
CA GLU A 14 17.69 19.80 -52.33
C GLU A 14 16.65 18.66 -52.05
N VAL A 15 16.15 18.55 -50.84
CA VAL A 15 15.31 17.44 -50.36
C VAL A 15 13.89 17.87 -50.00
N LEU A 16 13.71 19.14 -49.57
CA LEU A 16 12.43 19.65 -49.06
C LEU A 16 11.79 20.64 -50.05
N ASN A 17 10.45 20.59 -50.11
CA ASN A 17 9.68 21.59 -50.85
C ASN A 17 9.64 22.93 -50.10
N ILE A 18 9.23 24.00 -50.79
CA ILE A 18 9.20 25.38 -50.27
C ILE A 18 8.43 25.50 -48.96
N ALA A 19 7.29 24.81 -48.81
CA ALA A 19 6.50 24.85 -47.59
C ALA A 19 7.18 24.17 -46.40
N GLN A 20 7.87 23.06 -46.66
CA GLN A 20 8.68 22.33 -45.68
C GLN A 20 9.95 23.12 -45.27
N LEU A 21 10.61 23.79 -46.23
CA LEU A 21 11.74 24.66 -45.94
C LEU A 21 11.36 25.86 -45.07
N LYS A 22 10.22 26.48 -45.36
CA LYS A 22 9.71 27.57 -44.54
C LYS A 22 9.41 27.10 -43.12
N LYS A 23 8.81 25.90 -42.98
CA LYS A 23 8.55 25.30 -41.66
C LYS A 23 9.83 24.93 -40.94
N LEU A 24 10.81 24.37 -41.62
CA LEU A 24 12.14 24.09 -41.08
C LEU A 24 12.82 25.38 -40.58
N GLN A 25 12.80 26.44 -41.37
CA GLN A 25 13.37 27.73 -41.01
C GLN A 25 12.71 28.32 -39.77
N GLU A 26 11.34 28.28 -39.64
CA GLU A 26 10.62 28.69 -38.43
C GLU A 26 11.07 27.91 -37.20
N VAL A 27 11.23 26.59 -37.33
CA VAL A 27 11.67 25.70 -36.24
C VAL A 27 13.13 26.01 -35.86
N LEU A 28 14.01 26.20 -36.83
CA LEU A 28 15.43 26.52 -36.58
C LEU A 28 15.56 27.90 -35.92
N VAL A 29 14.85 28.92 -36.44
CA VAL A 29 14.82 30.27 -35.82
C VAL A 29 14.33 30.16 -34.37
N LYS A 30 13.27 29.43 -34.10
CA LYS A 30 12.75 29.20 -32.73
C LYS A 30 13.74 28.41 -31.86
N ALA A 31 14.43 27.45 -32.41
CA ALA A 31 15.43 26.63 -31.69
C ALA A 31 16.75 27.37 -31.39
N PHE A 32 17.11 28.30 -32.26
CA PHE A 32 18.32 29.10 -32.12
C PHE A 32 18.10 30.53 -31.63
N SER A 33 16.84 31.04 -31.61
CA SER A 33 16.55 32.29 -30.90
C SER A 33 16.87 32.10 -29.44
N THR A 34 17.80 32.87 -28.94
CA THR A 34 18.17 32.96 -27.53
C THR A 34 17.03 33.66 -26.74
N GLU A 35 15.93 32.96 -26.51
CA GLU A 35 15.27 33.12 -25.24
C GLU A 35 16.27 32.65 -24.19
N GLU A 36 16.48 33.43 -23.11
CA GLU A 36 17.30 32.99 -21.98
C GLU A 36 16.93 31.52 -21.69
N PRO A 37 17.93 30.63 -21.53
CA PRO A 37 17.61 29.20 -21.37
C PRO A 37 16.69 29.10 -20.17
N GLU A 38 15.40 28.81 -20.42
CA GLU A 38 14.45 28.56 -19.33
C GLU A 38 15.16 27.63 -18.35
N ARG A 39 15.38 28.11 -17.14
CA ARG A 39 16.09 27.35 -16.12
C ARG A 39 15.37 26.03 -15.96
N LYS A 40 15.95 24.97 -16.52
CA LYS A 40 15.38 23.64 -16.45
C LYS A 40 15.28 23.23 -14.98
N PRO A 41 14.11 22.75 -14.53
CA PRO A 41 13.95 22.34 -13.17
C PRO A 41 14.99 21.31 -12.73
N THR A 42 15.42 21.41 -11.49
CA THR A 42 16.28 20.43 -10.83
C THR A 42 15.51 19.14 -10.53
N ASN A 43 16.22 18.05 -10.20
CA ASN A 43 15.58 16.79 -9.79
C ASN A 43 14.62 16.98 -8.61
N HIS A 44 14.98 17.85 -7.65
CA HIS A 44 14.14 18.14 -6.49
C HIS A 44 12.89 18.97 -6.82
N GLU A 45 13.02 19.91 -7.77
CA GLU A 45 11.87 20.66 -8.28
C GLU A 45 10.90 19.74 -9.03
N TYR A 46 11.38 18.81 -9.85
CA TYR A 46 10.53 17.79 -10.48
C TYR A 46 9.84 16.89 -9.45
N LEU A 47 10.54 16.48 -8.39
CA LEU A 47 9.93 15.68 -7.33
C LEU A 47 8.81 16.46 -6.62
N ARG A 48 9.03 17.74 -6.32
CA ARG A 48 8.00 18.59 -5.70
C ARG A 48 6.75 18.70 -6.58
N LEU A 49 6.92 18.99 -7.87
CA LEU A 49 5.81 19.06 -8.83
C LEU A 49 5.05 17.74 -8.93
N PHE A 50 5.76 16.62 -8.98
CA PHE A 50 5.15 15.29 -8.97
C PHE A 50 4.31 15.04 -7.72
N LEU A 51 4.82 15.38 -6.54
CA LEU A 51 4.10 15.19 -5.28
C LEU A 51 2.87 16.08 -5.19
N GLU A 52 2.95 17.32 -5.69
CA GLU A 52 1.81 18.24 -5.81
C GLU A 52 0.73 17.66 -6.74
N ALA A 53 1.11 17.19 -7.93
CA ALA A 53 0.19 16.53 -8.86
C ALA A 53 -0.49 15.31 -8.23
N LYS A 54 0.28 14.42 -7.58
CA LYS A 54 -0.26 13.23 -6.91
C LYS A 54 -1.12 13.57 -5.70
N SER A 55 -0.89 14.70 -5.04
CA SER A 55 -1.75 15.20 -3.97
C SER A 55 -3.12 15.62 -4.50
N ILE A 56 -3.16 16.36 -5.63
CA ILE A 56 -4.40 16.77 -6.31
C ILE A 56 -5.17 15.55 -6.82
N GLU A 57 -4.48 14.49 -7.28
CA GLU A 57 -5.08 13.20 -7.67
C GLU A 57 -5.68 12.43 -6.47
N GLY A 58 -5.56 12.92 -5.24
CA GLY A 58 -6.13 12.31 -4.04
C GLY A 58 -5.26 11.22 -3.40
N CYS A 59 -3.96 11.20 -3.67
CA CYS A 59 -3.04 10.32 -2.97
C CYS A 59 -2.97 10.65 -1.47
N SER A 60 -2.98 9.61 -0.61
CA SER A 60 -2.87 9.81 0.83
C SER A 60 -1.48 10.38 1.22
N PRO A 61 -1.38 11.16 2.34
CA PRO A 61 -0.08 11.67 2.81
C PRO A 61 0.98 10.58 2.98
N ARG A 62 0.59 9.39 3.41
CA ARG A 62 1.49 8.24 3.53
C ARG A 62 1.99 7.74 2.17
N THR A 63 1.15 7.77 1.16
CA THR A 63 1.53 7.41 -0.22
C THR A 63 2.52 8.42 -0.79
N LEU A 64 2.25 9.72 -0.60
CA LEU A 64 3.14 10.81 -1.01
C LEU A 64 4.51 10.69 -0.35
N GLN A 65 4.57 10.47 0.96
CA GLN A 65 5.81 10.24 1.70
C GLN A 65 6.59 9.04 1.15
N TYR A 66 5.89 7.97 0.76
CA TYR A 66 6.54 6.79 0.20
C TYR A 66 7.12 7.05 -1.21
N TYR A 67 6.42 7.83 -2.05
CA TYR A 67 6.97 8.32 -3.32
C TYR A 67 8.21 9.18 -3.08
N GLU A 68 8.09 10.18 -2.20
CA GLU A 68 9.15 11.11 -1.87
C GLU A 68 10.43 10.39 -1.45
N VAL A 69 10.37 9.56 -0.41
CA VAL A 69 11.52 8.81 0.11
C VAL A 69 12.13 7.90 -0.96
N THR A 70 11.30 7.23 -1.77
CA THR A 70 11.78 6.34 -2.82
C THR A 70 12.55 7.10 -3.90
N VAL A 71 12.03 8.24 -4.36
CA VAL A 71 12.67 9.04 -5.42
C VAL A 71 13.89 9.78 -4.90
N GLN A 72 13.88 10.26 -3.66
CA GLN A 72 15.06 10.85 -3.01
C GLN A 72 16.23 9.84 -2.91
N HIS A 73 15.93 8.60 -2.52
CA HIS A 73 16.95 7.53 -2.52
C HIS A 73 17.52 7.24 -3.91
N LEU A 74 16.68 7.31 -4.97
CA LEU A 74 17.14 7.19 -6.34
C LEU A 74 18.10 8.33 -6.69
N PHE A 75 17.74 9.58 -6.41
CA PHE A 75 18.56 10.75 -6.70
C PHE A 75 19.91 10.70 -6.00
N ALA A 76 19.92 10.31 -4.73
CA ALA A 76 21.15 10.17 -3.95
C ALA A 76 22.08 9.06 -4.50
N ALA A 77 21.52 7.98 -5.05
CA ALA A 77 22.30 6.86 -5.54
C ALA A 77 22.81 7.06 -6.97
N VAL A 78 21.99 7.65 -7.86
CA VAL A 78 22.31 7.78 -9.28
C VAL A 78 23.05 9.09 -9.60
N ASN A 79 22.79 10.15 -8.84
CA ASN A 79 23.40 11.48 -8.94
C ASN A 79 23.49 12.02 -10.40
N LEU A 80 22.43 11.85 -11.16
CA LEU A 80 22.29 12.36 -12.54
C LEU A 80 21.00 13.17 -12.66
N PRO A 81 20.95 14.18 -13.54
CA PRO A 81 19.69 14.82 -13.92
C PRO A 81 18.70 13.77 -14.48
N VAL A 82 17.39 13.87 -14.15
CA VAL A 82 16.36 12.91 -14.60
C VAL A 82 16.35 12.69 -16.10
N ARG A 83 16.66 13.72 -16.88
CA ARG A 83 16.75 13.66 -18.37
C ARG A 83 17.90 12.81 -18.88
N LYS A 84 18.93 12.54 -18.05
CA LYS A 84 20.10 11.72 -18.39
C LYS A 84 20.03 10.31 -17.79
N MET A 85 18.97 10.00 -17.05
CA MET A 85 18.80 8.67 -16.46
C MET A 85 18.33 7.67 -17.52
N THR A 86 19.11 6.62 -17.75
CA THR A 86 18.83 5.58 -18.75
C THR A 86 18.23 4.34 -18.12
N THR A 87 17.65 3.47 -18.95
CA THR A 87 17.10 2.17 -18.49
C THR A 87 18.18 1.30 -17.82
N GLU A 88 19.40 1.33 -18.31
CA GLU A 88 20.54 0.58 -17.77
C GLU A 88 20.86 1.07 -16.35
N ARG A 89 20.92 2.38 -16.12
CA ARG A 89 21.13 2.98 -14.80
C ARG A 89 20.01 2.61 -13.81
N MET A 90 18.78 2.54 -14.29
CA MET A 90 17.65 2.11 -13.44
C MET A 90 17.74 0.63 -13.05
N ARG A 91 18.20 -0.23 -13.96
CA ARG A 91 18.44 -1.66 -13.67
C ARG A 91 19.57 -1.83 -12.66
N GLU A 92 20.70 -1.14 -12.86
CA GLU A 92 21.83 -1.13 -11.93
C GLU A 92 21.37 -0.68 -10.54
N TYR A 93 20.67 0.45 -10.44
CA TYR A 93 20.15 0.96 -9.17
C TYR A 93 19.27 -0.07 -8.44
N LEU A 94 18.30 -0.69 -9.12
CA LEU A 94 17.41 -1.66 -8.52
C LEU A 94 18.17 -2.92 -8.06
N SER A 95 19.15 -3.38 -8.84
CA SER A 95 20.01 -4.52 -8.48
C SER A 95 20.85 -4.22 -7.25
N ASP A 96 21.55 -3.08 -7.25
CA ASP A 96 22.41 -2.63 -6.15
C ASP A 96 21.61 -2.41 -4.87
N TYR A 97 20.42 -1.80 -4.98
CA TYR A 97 19.55 -1.59 -3.85
C TYR A 97 19.13 -2.93 -3.22
N GLN A 98 18.77 -3.91 -4.07
CA GLN A 98 18.39 -5.24 -3.58
C GLN A 98 19.55 -5.91 -2.85
N GLN A 99 20.75 -5.88 -3.39
CA GLN A 99 21.94 -6.50 -2.80
C GLN A 99 22.34 -5.82 -1.49
N ARG A 100 22.50 -4.49 -1.49
CA ARG A 100 22.96 -3.73 -0.32
C ARG A 100 21.97 -3.81 0.85
N ARG A 101 20.66 -3.82 0.59
CA ARG A 101 19.60 -3.86 1.62
C ARG A 101 19.12 -5.28 1.91
N ASN A 102 19.60 -6.28 1.19
CA ASN A 102 19.15 -7.68 1.28
C ASN A 102 17.60 -7.79 1.34
N CYS A 103 16.93 -7.02 0.50
CA CYS A 103 15.48 -6.90 0.54
C CYS A 103 14.78 -7.87 -0.41
N SER A 104 13.52 -8.16 -0.12
CA SER A 104 12.72 -9.12 -0.89
C SER A 104 12.43 -8.62 -2.32
N LYS A 105 12.20 -9.55 -3.26
CA LYS A 105 11.73 -9.21 -4.62
C LYS A 105 10.45 -8.37 -4.61
N ALA A 106 9.55 -8.58 -3.63
CA ALA A 106 8.34 -7.76 -3.48
C ALA A 106 8.66 -6.32 -3.09
N THR A 107 9.67 -6.09 -2.24
CA THR A 107 10.14 -4.76 -1.88
C THR A 107 10.71 -4.03 -3.09
N ILE A 108 11.56 -4.70 -3.88
CA ILE A 108 12.12 -4.12 -5.11
C ILE A 108 11.02 -3.81 -6.13
N ASP A 109 10.00 -4.68 -6.30
CA ASP A 109 8.88 -4.37 -7.20
C ASP A 109 8.06 -3.16 -6.74
N ASN A 110 7.92 -2.94 -5.43
CA ASN A 110 7.30 -1.74 -4.90
C ASN A 110 8.12 -0.47 -5.23
N ILE A 111 9.44 -0.52 -5.01
CA ILE A 111 10.36 0.57 -5.36
C ILE A 111 10.29 0.85 -6.87
N ARG A 112 10.38 -0.19 -7.70
CA ARG A 112 10.23 -0.09 -9.15
C ARG A 112 8.93 0.61 -9.55
N ARG A 113 7.79 0.26 -8.92
CA ARG A 113 6.48 0.88 -9.20
C ARG A 113 6.46 2.36 -8.86
N ASN A 114 7.04 2.75 -7.74
CA ASN A 114 7.09 4.15 -7.33
C ASN A 114 7.95 4.97 -8.31
N ILE A 115 9.14 4.45 -8.66
CA ILE A 115 10.02 5.09 -9.64
C ILE A 115 9.33 5.15 -11.02
N SER A 116 8.65 4.07 -11.43
CA SER A 116 7.89 4.04 -12.68
C SER A 116 6.80 5.10 -12.71
N SER A 117 6.06 5.29 -11.60
CA SER A 117 5.03 6.33 -11.49
C SER A 117 5.62 7.73 -11.67
N PHE A 118 6.78 8.00 -11.06
CA PHE A 118 7.48 9.29 -11.20
C PHE A 118 7.92 9.55 -12.64
N PHE A 119 8.59 8.58 -13.29
CA PHE A 119 9.06 8.75 -14.66
C PHE A 119 7.94 8.70 -15.71
N SER A 120 6.81 8.02 -15.44
CA SER A 120 5.63 8.09 -16.31
C SER A 120 4.99 9.48 -16.25
N TRP A 121 4.89 10.07 -15.06
CA TRP A 121 4.43 11.44 -14.90
C TRP A 121 5.35 12.44 -15.62
N LEU A 122 6.68 12.30 -15.52
CA LEU A 122 7.62 13.14 -16.27
C LEU A 122 7.45 13.02 -17.79
N GLU A 123 7.12 11.84 -18.31
CA GLU A 123 6.84 11.59 -19.73
C GLU A 123 5.48 12.21 -20.12
N GLU A 124 4.45 12.06 -19.30
CA GLU A 124 3.10 12.60 -19.51
C GLU A 124 3.05 14.14 -19.50
N GLU A 125 3.93 14.78 -18.70
CA GLU A 125 4.09 16.24 -18.63
C GLU A 125 5.17 16.78 -19.57
N ASP A 126 5.61 16.01 -20.54
CA ASP A 126 6.63 16.38 -21.55
C ASP A 126 7.98 16.85 -20.98
N HIS A 127 8.26 16.55 -19.71
CA HIS A 127 9.55 16.87 -19.08
C HIS A 127 10.69 15.98 -19.58
N ILE A 128 10.36 14.77 -20.01
CA ILE A 128 11.27 13.82 -20.66
C ILE A 128 10.58 13.20 -21.88
N LEU A 129 11.35 12.91 -22.92
CA LEU A 129 10.82 12.33 -24.15
C LEU A 129 10.29 10.89 -23.97
N LYS A 130 10.94 10.10 -23.08
CA LYS A 130 10.61 8.70 -22.86
C LYS A 130 11.07 8.23 -21.49
N SER A 131 10.17 7.57 -20.77
CA SER A 131 10.47 7.00 -19.45
C SER A 131 11.52 5.88 -19.51
N PRO A 132 12.61 5.95 -18.73
CA PRO A 132 13.61 4.89 -18.66
C PRO A 132 13.07 3.62 -18.01
N MET A 133 11.91 3.71 -17.30
CA MET A 133 11.27 2.59 -16.65
C MET A 133 10.41 1.73 -17.57
N ARG A 134 10.13 2.19 -18.79
CA ARG A 134 9.19 1.55 -19.72
C ARG A 134 9.57 0.10 -20.07
N ARG A 135 10.87 -0.21 -20.10
CA ARG A 135 11.42 -1.55 -20.39
C ARG A 135 11.73 -2.37 -19.13
N ILE A 136 11.34 -1.90 -17.93
CA ILE A 136 11.55 -2.59 -16.66
C ILE A 136 10.21 -3.11 -16.18
N HIS A 137 9.94 -4.38 -16.50
CA HIS A 137 8.68 -5.03 -16.20
C HIS A 137 8.56 -5.44 -14.72
N LYS A 138 7.35 -5.81 -14.32
CA LYS A 138 7.03 -6.33 -12.99
C LYS A 138 7.94 -7.51 -12.61
N ILE A 139 8.52 -7.45 -11.43
CA ILE A 139 9.35 -8.51 -10.90
C ILE A 139 8.46 -9.68 -10.45
N LYS A 140 8.70 -10.85 -11.04
CA LYS A 140 7.96 -12.07 -10.67
C LYS A 140 8.33 -12.50 -9.24
N THR A 141 7.35 -12.58 -8.37
CA THR A 141 7.48 -13.10 -7.01
C THR A 141 6.73 -14.42 -6.89
N LYS A 142 7.31 -15.39 -6.17
CA LYS A 142 6.56 -16.63 -5.87
C LYS A 142 5.37 -16.27 -4.98
N LYS A 143 4.18 -16.74 -5.36
CA LYS A 143 3.01 -16.70 -4.47
C LYS A 143 3.22 -17.73 -3.38
N THR A 144 3.61 -17.31 -2.20
CA THR A 144 3.69 -18.18 -1.03
C THR A 144 2.37 -18.14 -0.28
N VAL A 145 1.87 -19.32 0.06
CA VAL A 145 0.76 -19.47 1.01
C VAL A 145 1.23 -18.90 2.35
N LYS A 146 0.55 -17.86 2.80
CA LYS A 146 0.89 -17.25 4.08
C LYS A 146 0.17 -17.97 5.19
N GLU A 147 0.91 -18.40 6.21
CA GLU A 147 0.37 -19.09 7.39
C GLU A 147 -0.72 -18.27 8.11
N VAL A 148 -1.75 -18.96 8.56
CA VAL A 148 -2.79 -18.45 9.48
C VAL A 148 -2.40 -18.77 10.92
N ILE A 149 -3.18 -18.31 11.90
CA ILE A 149 -3.02 -18.68 13.31
C ILE A 149 -3.87 -19.93 13.55
N SER A 150 -3.32 -20.99 14.15
CA SER A 150 -4.10 -22.18 14.52
C SER A 150 -5.12 -21.89 15.63
N ASP A 151 -6.09 -22.80 15.85
CA ASP A 151 -7.06 -22.64 16.92
C ASP A 151 -6.36 -22.68 18.28
N GLU A 152 -5.42 -23.58 18.44
CA GLU A 152 -4.63 -23.74 19.66
C GLU A 152 -3.79 -22.48 19.95
N ASP A 153 -3.20 -21.87 18.91
CA ASP A 153 -2.40 -20.68 19.08
C ASP A 153 -3.26 -19.43 19.40
N ILE A 154 -4.52 -19.39 18.93
CA ILE A 154 -5.48 -18.35 19.35
C ILE A 154 -5.80 -18.50 20.84
N GLU A 155 -6.05 -19.72 21.33
CA GLU A 155 -6.32 -19.95 22.76
C GLU A 155 -5.07 -19.62 23.61
N LYS A 156 -3.87 -20.05 23.21
CA LYS A 156 -2.63 -19.65 23.90
C LYS A 156 -2.45 -18.12 23.96
N LEU A 157 -2.79 -17.40 22.87
CA LEU A 157 -2.75 -15.93 22.86
C LEU A 157 -3.74 -15.34 23.85
N ARG A 158 -4.97 -15.90 23.97
CA ARG A 158 -5.98 -15.48 24.95
C ARG A 158 -5.50 -15.69 26.37
N ASP A 159 -5.03 -16.90 26.67
CA ASP A 159 -4.54 -17.30 27.99
C ASP A 159 -3.31 -16.46 28.43
N SER A 160 -2.49 -16.03 27.47
CA SER A 160 -1.32 -15.16 27.76
C SER A 160 -1.70 -13.70 28.02
N CYS A 161 -2.95 -13.31 27.88
CA CYS A 161 -3.40 -11.95 28.12
C CYS A 161 -3.40 -11.62 29.61
N THR A 162 -2.56 -10.71 30.03
CA THR A 162 -2.50 -10.21 31.42
C THR A 162 -3.46 -9.06 31.68
N THR A 163 -4.11 -8.51 30.67
CA THR A 163 -5.04 -7.38 30.75
C THR A 163 -6.31 -7.66 29.96
N LEU A 164 -7.46 -7.20 30.49
CA LEU A 164 -8.75 -7.30 29.81
C LEU A 164 -8.77 -6.56 28.47
N ARG A 165 -8.01 -5.45 28.36
CA ARG A 165 -7.84 -4.71 27.11
C ARG A 165 -7.24 -5.60 26.00
N ASP A 166 -6.17 -6.30 26.30
CA ASP A 166 -5.46 -7.09 25.31
C ASP A 166 -6.27 -8.29 24.86
N LEU A 167 -6.99 -8.91 25.80
CA LEU A 167 -7.93 -10.00 25.50
C LEU A 167 -9.07 -9.53 24.58
N ALA A 168 -9.73 -8.43 24.93
CA ALA A 168 -10.78 -7.83 24.11
C ALA A 168 -10.29 -7.42 22.71
N MET A 169 -9.06 -6.88 22.64
CA MET A 169 -8.43 -6.48 21.37
C MET A 169 -8.14 -7.68 20.46
N ILE A 170 -7.60 -8.79 21.00
CA ILE A 170 -7.33 -10.01 20.25
C ILE A 170 -8.63 -10.59 19.70
N ASP A 171 -9.65 -10.68 20.53
CA ASP A 171 -10.93 -11.25 20.11
C ASP A 171 -11.62 -10.40 19.06
N LEU A 172 -11.61 -9.07 19.20
CA LEU A 172 -12.17 -8.20 18.18
C LEU A 172 -11.43 -8.32 16.85
N LEU A 173 -10.09 -8.35 16.86
CA LEU A 173 -9.29 -8.58 15.63
C LEU A 173 -9.58 -9.93 14.99
N TYR A 174 -9.74 -10.98 15.82
CA TYR A 174 -9.97 -12.33 15.34
C TYR A 174 -11.39 -12.52 14.80
N SER A 175 -12.40 -12.02 15.52
CA SER A 175 -13.80 -12.19 15.16
C SER A 175 -14.20 -11.37 13.93
N THR A 176 -13.73 -10.10 13.85
CA THR A 176 -14.14 -9.17 12.80
C THR A 176 -13.22 -9.10 11.59
N GLY A 177 -11.93 -9.43 11.77
CA GLY A 177 -10.91 -9.26 10.75
C GLY A 177 -10.67 -7.81 10.31
N ILE A 178 -11.00 -6.81 11.14
CA ILE A 178 -10.78 -5.39 10.83
C ILE A 178 -9.30 -5.06 10.66
N ARG A 179 -9.01 -3.95 9.96
CA ARG A 179 -7.63 -3.44 9.85
C ARG A 179 -7.21 -2.77 11.15
N VAL A 180 -5.92 -2.83 11.48
CA VAL A 180 -5.41 -2.16 12.68
C VAL A 180 -5.71 -0.67 12.72
N GLY A 181 -5.69 0.01 11.56
CA GLY A 181 -6.06 1.42 11.46
C GLY A 181 -7.55 1.68 11.76
N GLU A 182 -8.43 0.73 11.43
CA GLU A 182 -9.85 0.77 11.77
C GLU A 182 -10.04 0.50 13.27
N LEU A 183 -9.37 -0.52 13.82
CA LEU A 183 -9.41 -0.85 15.25
C LEU A 183 -9.09 0.36 16.14
N VAL A 184 -8.00 1.06 15.86
CA VAL A 184 -7.56 2.20 16.71
C VAL A 184 -8.43 3.44 16.56
N ARG A 185 -9.20 3.56 15.48
CA ARG A 185 -10.15 4.67 15.28
C ARG A 185 -11.47 4.45 15.97
N LEU A 186 -11.87 3.20 16.25
CA LEU A 186 -13.15 2.90 16.90
C LEU A 186 -13.31 3.68 18.20
N ASN A 187 -14.50 4.22 18.37
CA ASN A 187 -15.01 4.77 19.62
C ASN A 187 -15.94 3.75 20.28
N ILE A 188 -16.28 3.98 21.52
CA ILE A 188 -17.23 3.13 22.26
C ILE A 188 -18.62 3.17 21.59
N GLU A 189 -19.01 4.33 21.08
CA GLU A 189 -20.28 4.59 20.39
C GLU A 189 -20.41 3.87 19.04
N ASP A 190 -19.30 3.48 18.40
CA ASP A 190 -19.31 2.74 17.13
C ASP A 190 -19.63 1.25 17.31
N VAL A 191 -19.80 0.79 18.56
CA VAL A 191 -20.04 -0.62 18.91
C VAL A 191 -21.47 -0.84 19.36
N ASN A 192 -22.23 -1.58 18.58
CA ASN A 192 -23.54 -2.06 19.01
C ASN A 192 -23.41 -3.45 19.66
N PHE A 193 -23.58 -3.50 20.97
CA PHE A 193 -23.48 -4.74 21.75
C PHE A 193 -24.68 -5.66 21.59
N GLU A 194 -25.86 -5.14 21.24
CA GLU A 194 -27.06 -5.96 21.05
C GLU A 194 -26.99 -6.73 19.76
N SER A 195 -26.76 -6.03 18.64
CA SER A 195 -26.60 -6.66 17.31
C SER A 195 -25.23 -7.28 17.10
N ARG A 196 -24.25 -7.06 18.00
CA ARG A 196 -22.86 -7.51 17.92
C ARG A 196 -22.18 -7.07 16.62
N GLU A 197 -22.28 -5.78 16.34
CA GLU A 197 -21.67 -5.17 15.16
C GLU A 197 -20.90 -3.89 15.49
N CYS A 198 -19.93 -3.57 14.67
CA CYS A 198 -19.22 -2.30 14.69
C CYS A 198 -19.29 -1.64 13.30
N VAL A 199 -19.39 -0.32 13.30
CA VAL A 199 -19.23 0.49 12.10
C VAL A 199 -17.76 0.88 11.97
N VAL A 200 -17.13 0.57 10.85
CA VAL A 200 -15.72 0.90 10.59
C VAL A 200 -15.56 1.66 9.28
N PHE A 201 -14.63 2.61 9.27
CA PHE A 201 -14.34 3.44 8.11
C PHE A 201 -13.05 2.94 7.42
N GLY A 202 -13.20 2.52 6.16
CA GLY A 202 -12.11 2.04 5.32
C GLY A 202 -11.36 3.15 4.57
N LYS A 203 -10.57 2.77 3.57
CA LYS A 203 -9.88 3.71 2.68
C LYS A 203 -10.91 4.54 1.89
N GLY A 204 -10.77 5.88 1.92
CA GLY A 204 -11.68 6.82 1.26
C GLY A 204 -13.02 6.96 2.01
N ASP A 205 -12.99 6.88 3.34
CA ASP A 205 -14.14 7.03 4.25
C ASP A 205 -15.35 6.14 3.92
N LYS A 206 -15.12 5.03 3.23
CA LYS A 206 -16.18 4.05 2.96
C LYS A 206 -16.52 3.31 4.25
N GLU A 207 -17.73 3.56 4.71
CA GLU A 207 -18.33 2.88 5.86
C GLU A 207 -18.63 1.41 5.53
N ARG A 208 -18.38 0.52 6.50
CA ARG A 208 -18.91 -0.84 6.47
C ARG A 208 -19.16 -1.37 7.87
N ARG A 209 -20.11 -2.27 7.97
CA ARG A 209 -20.39 -3.03 9.20
C ARG A 209 -19.52 -4.28 9.24
N VAL A 210 -19.03 -4.59 10.44
CA VAL A 210 -18.35 -5.84 10.77
C VAL A 210 -19.00 -6.45 12.00
N TYR A 211 -18.97 -7.76 12.11
CA TYR A 211 -19.70 -8.51 13.12
C TYR A 211 -18.74 -9.23 14.03
N PHE A 212 -19.09 -9.32 15.32
CA PHE A 212 -18.29 -10.03 16.31
C PHE A 212 -19.14 -11.06 17.09
N ASP A 213 -18.47 -12.09 17.60
CA ASP A 213 -19.12 -13.19 18.29
C ASP A 213 -19.46 -12.86 19.75
N ALA A 214 -20.17 -13.80 20.43
CA ALA A 214 -20.60 -13.63 21.81
C ALA A 214 -19.41 -13.54 22.79
N LYS A 215 -18.31 -14.26 22.53
CA LYS A 215 -17.08 -14.22 23.35
C LYS A 215 -16.47 -12.81 23.31
N THR A 216 -16.33 -12.24 22.12
CA THR A 216 -15.85 -10.87 21.92
C THR A 216 -16.73 -9.84 22.65
N LYS A 217 -18.06 -10.00 22.58
CA LYS A 217 -19.02 -9.15 23.32
C LYS A 217 -18.71 -9.12 24.82
N ILE A 218 -18.53 -10.30 25.43
CA ILE A 218 -18.26 -10.43 26.86
C ILE A 218 -16.91 -9.76 27.19
N HIS A 219 -15.85 -10.07 26.46
CA HIS A 219 -14.53 -9.52 26.75
C HIS A 219 -14.45 -8.01 26.53
N LEU A 220 -15.16 -7.47 25.53
CA LEU A 220 -15.26 -6.01 25.34
C LEU A 220 -15.99 -5.34 26.51
N LYS A 221 -17.12 -5.90 26.98
CA LYS A 221 -17.85 -5.36 28.15
C LYS A 221 -16.98 -5.37 29.41
N ASN A 222 -16.36 -6.50 29.74
CA ASN A 222 -15.47 -6.62 30.90
C ASN A 222 -14.31 -5.61 30.82
N TYR A 223 -13.74 -5.39 29.62
CA TYR A 223 -12.72 -4.38 29.44
C TYR A 223 -13.26 -2.98 29.68
N LEU A 224 -14.40 -2.61 29.10
CA LEU A 224 -14.99 -1.28 29.28
C LEU A 224 -15.36 -1.01 30.74
N GLU A 225 -15.93 -1.98 31.44
CA GLU A 225 -16.24 -1.89 32.86
C GLU A 225 -15.01 -1.72 33.75
N SER A 226 -13.87 -2.25 33.32
CA SER A 226 -12.58 -2.11 34.04
C SER A 226 -11.90 -0.76 33.84
N ARG A 227 -12.37 0.06 32.87
CA ARG A 227 -11.77 1.36 32.57
C ARG A 227 -12.05 2.38 33.67
N ARG A 228 -11.08 3.26 33.89
CA ARG A 228 -11.17 4.36 34.87
C ARG A 228 -11.00 5.74 34.23
N ASP A 229 -11.08 5.80 32.90
CA ASP A 229 -10.94 7.02 32.11
C ASP A 229 -12.25 7.38 31.40
N THR A 230 -12.33 8.60 30.87
CA THR A 230 -13.48 9.12 30.13
C THR A 230 -13.22 9.24 28.62
N ASN A 231 -12.12 8.66 28.12
CA ASN A 231 -11.77 8.77 26.72
C ASN A 231 -12.80 7.99 25.86
N ARG A 232 -13.34 8.64 24.84
CA ARG A 232 -14.32 8.04 23.92
C ARG A 232 -13.76 6.89 23.07
N ALA A 233 -12.40 6.79 22.92
CA ALA A 233 -11.79 5.72 22.16
C ALA A 233 -12.12 4.35 22.72
N LEU A 234 -12.43 3.36 21.86
CA LEU A 234 -12.69 1.99 22.29
C LEU A 234 -11.48 1.38 23.00
N PHE A 235 -10.28 1.59 22.45
CA PHE A 235 -9.02 1.10 23.04
C PHE A 235 -8.09 2.27 23.41
N VAL A 236 -7.63 2.24 24.66
CA VAL A 236 -6.72 3.25 25.22
C VAL A 236 -5.44 2.63 25.76
N SER A 237 -4.42 3.47 26.00
CA SER A 237 -3.20 3.05 26.70
C SER A 237 -3.53 2.61 28.14
N LEU A 238 -2.70 1.75 28.73
CA LEU A 238 -2.89 1.27 30.12
C LEU A 238 -2.39 2.26 31.18
N LEU A 239 -1.64 3.27 30.74
CA LEU A 239 -1.05 4.28 31.61
C LEU A 239 -1.66 5.65 31.33
N ALA A 240 -1.80 6.46 32.38
CA ALA A 240 -2.22 7.84 32.25
C ALA A 240 -1.32 8.59 31.22
N PRO A 241 -1.90 9.47 30.44
CA PRO A 241 -3.28 10.00 30.44
C PRO A 241 -4.32 9.17 29.65
N TYR A 242 -4.15 7.85 29.51
CA TYR A 242 -5.08 6.92 28.82
C TYR A 242 -5.43 7.35 27.40
N ASN A 243 -4.42 7.76 26.64
CA ASN A 243 -4.59 8.17 25.26
C ASN A 243 -5.10 7.03 24.38
N ARG A 244 -5.81 7.39 23.30
CA ARG A 244 -6.20 6.44 22.25
C ARG A 244 -5.01 5.56 21.85
N LEU A 245 -5.21 4.25 21.77
CA LEU A 245 -4.16 3.31 21.39
C LEU A 245 -3.70 3.55 19.95
N ALA A 246 -2.39 3.72 19.75
CA ALA A 246 -1.80 3.90 18.43
C ALA A 246 -1.60 2.57 17.70
N ILE A 247 -1.52 2.62 16.36
CA ILE A 247 -1.23 1.43 15.52
C ILE A 247 0.03 0.72 16.00
N SER A 248 1.11 1.48 16.24
CA SER A 248 2.38 0.93 16.72
C SER A 248 2.24 0.24 18.08
N GLY A 249 1.39 0.76 18.97
CA GLY A 249 1.10 0.15 20.26
C GLY A 249 0.45 -1.24 20.11
N VAL A 250 -0.52 -1.38 19.22
CA VAL A 250 -1.14 -2.68 18.89
C VAL A 250 -0.10 -3.65 18.33
N GLU A 251 0.67 -3.20 17.35
CA GLU A 251 1.66 -4.05 16.66
C GLU A 251 2.79 -4.51 17.59
N ILE A 252 3.30 -3.62 18.45
CA ILE A 252 4.33 -3.95 19.43
C ILE A 252 3.78 -4.95 20.45
N ARG A 253 2.56 -4.75 20.94
CA ARG A 253 1.94 -5.65 21.90
C ARG A 253 1.75 -7.06 21.34
N LEU A 254 1.14 -7.17 20.17
CA LEU A 254 0.94 -8.47 19.51
C LEU A 254 2.27 -9.18 19.21
N ARG A 255 3.28 -8.44 18.75
CA ARG A 255 4.62 -8.99 18.50
C ARG A 255 5.28 -9.50 19.79
N LYS A 256 5.12 -8.76 20.89
CA LYS A 256 5.63 -9.19 22.21
C LYS A 256 4.98 -10.49 22.67
N MET A 257 3.64 -10.58 22.59
CA MET A 257 2.89 -11.79 22.94
C MET A 257 3.31 -12.99 22.06
N GLY A 258 3.42 -12.79 20.75
CA GLY A 258 3.90 -13.82 19.83
C GLY A 258 5.28 -14.34 20.21
N ARG A 259 6.22 -13.46 20.57
CA ARG A 259 7.58 -13.86 21.01
C ARG A 259 7.56 -14.66 22.30
N MET A 260 6.76 -14.24 23.29
CA MET A 260 6.63 -14.93 24.58
C MET A 260 6.12 -16.38 24.42
N LEU A 261 5.29 -16.62 23.42
CA LEU A 261 4.69 -17.92 23.10
C LEU A 261 5.44 -18.69 22.01
N ASN A 262 6.60 -18.20 21.55
CA ASN A 262 7.36 -18.76 20.42
C ASN A 262 6.53 -18.88 19.12
N LEU A 263 5.52 -18.02 18.94
CA LEU A 263 4.68 -17.99 17.76
C LEU A 263 5.30 -17.09 16.67
N LYS A 264 5.38 -17.61 15.44
CA LYS A 264 5.92 -16.85 14.31
C LYS A 264 5.02 -15.66 13.97
N SER A 265 5.62 -14.46 14.06
CA SER A 265 5.08 -13.23 13.43
C SER A 265 3.61 -12.95 13.70
N ILE A 266 3.23 -12.77 14.96
CA ILE A 266 1.87 -12.33 15.34
C ILE A 266 1.73 -10.84 15.11
N HIS A 267 0.79 -10.45 14.24
CA HIS A 267 0.50 -9.06 13.86
C HIS A 267 -0.97 -8.93 13.37
N PRO A 268 -1.57 -7.74 13.36
CA PRO A 268 -3.00 -7.56 13.05
C PRO A 268 -3.44 -8.19 11.72
N HIS A 269 -2.61 -8.08 10.69
CA HIS A 269 -2.95 -8.62 9.38
C HIS A 269 -3.00 -10.17 9.34
N LYS A 270 -2.30 -10.84 10.28
CA LYS A 270 -2.37 -12.30 10.42
C LYS A 270 -3.75 -12.71 10.99
N PHE A 271 -4.31 -11.97 11.96
CA PHE A 271 -5.68 -12.18 12.45
C PHE A 271 -6.71 -12.05 11.34
N ARG A 272 -6.64 -10.96 10.59
CA ARG A 272 -7.55 -10.73 9.47
C ARG A 272 -7.50 -11.85 8.43
N ARG A 273 -6.31 -12.35 8.11
CA ARG A 273 -6.13 -13.50 7.22
C ARG A 273 -6.75 -14.75 7.81
N THR A 274 -6.48 -15.01 9.09
CA THR A 274 -7.02 -16.18 9.80
C THR A 274 -8.55 -16.18 9.78
N MET A 275 -9.19 -15.04 10.09
CA MET A 275 -10.64 -14.91 10.01
C MET A 275 -11.15 -15.19 8.60
N ALA A 276 -10.53 -14.58 7.57
CA ALA A 276 -10.96 -14.76 6.18
C ALA A 276 -10.83 -16.22 5.72
N THR A 277 -9.69 -16.85 5.96
CA THR A 277 -9.46 -18.26 5.59
C THR A 277 -10.47 -19.16 6.28
N ARG A 278 -10.69 -18.98 7.58
CA ARG A 278 -11.65 -19.80 8.34
C ARG A 278 -13.09 -19.59 7.92
N ALA A 279 -13.48 -18.36 7.58
CA ALA A 279 -14.82 -18.08 7.08
C ALA A 279 -15.07 -18.85 5.78
N ILE A 280 -14.10 -18.84 4.86
CA ILE A 280 -14.16 -19.60 3.61
C ILE A 280 -14.17 -21.11 3.88
N ASP A 281 -13.30 -21.60 4.75
CA ASP A 281 -13.22 -23.01 5.12
C ASP A 281 -14.53 -23.54 5.75
N LYS A 282 -15.25 -22.67 6.47
CA LYS A 282 -16.59 -22.97 7.03
C LYS A 282 -17.72 -22.80 6.01
N GLY A 283 -17.42 -22.48 4.76
CA GLY A 283 -18.39 -22.40 3.67
C GLY A 283 -19.01 -21.02 3.46
N MET A 284 -18.48 -19.94 4.05
CA MET A 284 -18.95 -18.60 3.74
C MET A 284 -18.59 -18.24 2.31
N PRO A 285 -19.55 -17.76 1.48
CA PRO A 285 -19.27 -17.29 0.12
C PRO A 285 -18.20 -16.21 0.09
N ILE A 286 -17.32 -16.29 -0.89
CA ILE A 286 -16.15 -15.40 -0.98
C ILE A 286 -16.54 -13.92 -1.12
N GLU A 287 -17.68 -13.65 -1.77
CA GLU A 287 -18.25 -12.30 -1.93
C GLU A 287 -18.67 -11.71 -0.59
N GLN A 288 -19.21 -12.54 0.32
CA GLN A 288 -19.54 -12.11 1.68
C GLN A 288 -18.29 -11.82 2.49
N VAL A 289 -17.25 -12.67 2.38
CA VAL A 289 -15.95 -12.41 3.01
C VAL A 289 -15.33 -11.14 2.44
N GLN A 290 -15.40 -10.92 1.12
CA GLN A 290 -14.95 -9.68 0.48
C GLN A 290 -15.63 -8.45 1.07
N LYS A 291 -16.95 -8.51 1.25
CA LYS A 291 -17.77 -7.43 1.80
C LYS A 291 -17.41 -7.12 3.25
N ILE A 292 -17.28 -8.15 4.10
CA ILE A 292 -16.86 -8.00 5.52
C ILE A 292 -15.47 -7.39 5.60
N LEU A 293 -14.53 -7.83 4.76
CA LEU A 293 -13.18 -7.30 4.73
C LEU A 293 -13.09 -5.90 4.10
N GLY A 294 -14.06 -5.50 3.28
CA GLY A 294 -14.01 -4.24 2.53
C GLY A 294 -12.86 -4.23 1.52
N HIS A 295 -12.75 -5.28 0.70
CA HIS A 295 -11.84 -5.34 -0.44
C HIS A 295 -12.57 -4.83 -1.69
N SER A 296 -11.99 -3.83 -2.35
CA SER A 296 -12.53 -3.30 -3.60
C SER A 296 -12.43 -4.28 -4.77
N GLN A 297 -11.46 -5.20 -4.72
CA GLN A 297 -11.22 -6.21 -5.74
C GLN A 297 -11.28 -7.61 -5.12
N ILE A 298 -11.99 -8.54 -5.79
CA ILE A 298 -12.15 -9.91 -5.33
C ILE A 298 -10.81 -10.67 -5.27
N ASP A 299 -9.87 -10.37 -6.18
CA ASP A 299 -8.53 -10.96 -6.21
C ASP A 299 -7.78 -10.84 -4.90
N THR A 300 -8.04 -9.76 -4.14
CA THR A 300 -7.47 -9.58 -2.80
C THR A 300 -8.03 -10.58 -1.80
N THR A 301 -9.27 -11.01 -1.96
CA THR A 301 -9.93 -12.01 -1.11
C THR A 301 -9.58 -13.42 -1.57
N MET A 302 -9.43 -13.64 -2.88
CA MET A 302 -9.01 -14.93 -3.45
C MET A 302 -7.66 -15.41 -2.92
N GLN A 303 -6.80 -14.52 -2.42
CA GLN A 303 -5.55 -14.91 -1.76
C GLN A 303 -5.76 -15.74 -0.48
N TYR A 304 -6.95 -15.71 0.10
CA TYR A 304 -7.32 -16.49 1.30
C TYR A 304 -8.05 -17.78 0.94
N ALA A 305 -8.62 -17.86 -0.26
CA ALA A 305 -9.23 -19.06 -0.79
C ALA A 305 -8.16 -20.02 -1.33
N ILE A 306 -7.44 -20.67 -0.42
CA ILE A 306 -6.64 -21.82 -0.82
C ILE A 306 -7.64 -22.93 -1.06
N VAL A 307 -7.74 -23.40 -2.30
CA VAL A 307 -8.63 -24.50 -2.66
C VAL A 307 -8.13 -25.75 -1.91
N ASN A 308 -8.72 -26.00 -0.75
CA ASN A 308 -8.52 -27.25 -0.03
C ASN A 308 -9.35 -28.32 -0.77
N GLN A 309 -8.68 -29.38 -1.25
CA GLN A 309 -9.35 -30.47 -1.96
C GLN A 309 -10.50 -31.11 -1.15
N ASN A 310 -10.39 -31.12 0.17
CA ASN A 310 -11.48 -31.57 1.03
C ASN A 310 -12.71 -30.66 0.95
N ASN A 311 -12.52 -29.34 0.88
CA ASN A 311 -13.61 -28.39 0.72
C ASN A 311 -14.29 -28.53 -0.65
N VAL A 312 -13.51 -28.79 -1.71
CA VAL A 312 -14.05 -29.08 -3.05
C VAL A 312 -14.90 -30.34 -3.02
N LYS A 313 -14.39 -31.42 -2.40
CA LYS A 313 -15.13 -32.68 -2.26
C LYS A 313 -16.44 -32.49 -1.47
N MET A 314 -16.39 -31.81 -0.34
CA MET A 314 -17.58 -31.53 0.48
C MET A 314 -18.61 -30.67 -0.27
N SER A 315 -18.14 -29.64 -0.98
CA SER A 315 -19.01 -28.80 -1.80
C SER A 315 -19.63 -29.59 -2.95
N HIS A 316 -18.86 -30.44 -3.63
CA HIS A 316 -19.36 -31.33 -4.68
C HIS A 316 -20.48 -32.24 -4.12
N GLN A 317 -20.22 -32.91 -3.00
CA GLN A 317 -21.21 -33.77 -2.33
C GLN A 317 -22.46 -33.02 -1.90
N LYS A 318 -22.34 -31.77 -1.47
CA LYS A 318 -23.46 -30.96 -1.01
C LYS A 318 -24.34 -30.42 -2.13
N TYR A 319 -23.75 -30.06 -3.28
CA TYR A 319 -24.44 -29.31 -4.33
C TYR A 319 -24.65 -30.11 -5.63
N ILE A 320 -23.97 -31.23 -5.83
CA ILE A 320 -24.03 -32.00 -7.07
C ILE A 320 -24.53 -33.46 -6.81
N ALA A 321 -24.23 -34.03 -5.67
CA ALA A 321 -24.73 -35.35 -5.26
C ALA A 321 -26.00 -35.24 -4.42
#